data_617b98a1076dd860b37a3336517679b0
#
_entry.id   617b98a1076dd860b37a3336517679b0
#
_cell.length_a   1.000
_cell.length_b   1.000
_cell.length_c   1.000
_cell.angle_alpha   90.00
_cell.angle_beta   90.00
_cell.angle_gamma   90.00
#
_symmetry.space_group_name_H-M   'P 1'
#
loop_
_entity.id
_entity.type
_entity.pdbx_description
1 polymer ?
#
loop_
_entity_poly.entity_id
_entity_poly.type
_entity_poly.pdbx_seq_one_letter_code
_entity_poly.pdbx_strand_id
1 'polypeptide(L)'
;MLLAIDIGNTNIVLDLLDEKDRFVSKCRVPSGETLPPEAYDDAIRRVLEGQAAPEGAVIGSVVPRLTAETADAIRRVAGLEAFVVEPTTPAGLDIAIEQPETLGVDLLAADAAAAAEYPLPVVVFDFGTATTVTVVDADRRYRGGVILAGVKLSLHALFSGTAQLPDIALEAPGKVICSVTEDSLQAGAIYGAAAMADGLLDRMEEELGAPCTAVATGGLAGVITPYCRRRIRHDDSLLLRTKNGNTKKSVMDCAASELKCA
;
A
#
# COMPACT_ATOMS: atom_id res chain seq x y z
N MET A 1 -10.85 20.15 2.27
CA MET A 1 -10.22 19.07 1.46
C MET A 1 -8.85 18.70 2.00
N LEU A 2 -8.33 17.48 1.69
CA LEU A 2 -7.04 17.01 2.15
C LEU A 2 -6.25 16.44 0.98
N LEU A 3 -4.98 16.85 0.86
CA LEU A 3 -4.02 16.29 -0.07
C LEU A 3 -3.25 15.14 0.60
N ALA A 4 -3.47 13.91 0.16
CA ALA A 4 -2.78 12.72 0.64
C ALA A 4 -1.77 12.25 -0.41
N ILE A 5 -0.54 12.00 0.02
CA ILE A 5 0.54 11.58 -0.87
C ILE A 5 1.20 10.32 -0.31
N ASP A 6 1.25 9.28 -1.15
CA ASP A 6 1.97 8.04 -0.88
C ASP A 6 3.20 7.96 -1.78
N ILE A 7 4.39 7.89 -1.16
CA ILE A 7 5.68 7.82 -1.85
C ILE A 7 6.26 6.43 -1.68
N GLY A 8 5.96 5.56 -2.64
CA GLY A 8 6.54 4.23 -2.75
C GLY A 8 7.83 4.20 -3.58
N ASN A 9 8.50 3.05 -3.61
CA ASN A 9 9.74 2.86 -4.38
C ASN A 9 9.55 2.96 -5.90
N THR A 10 8.35 2.72 -6.41
CA THR A 10 8.04 2.71 -7.84
C THR A 10 7.23 3.92 -8.29
N ASN A 11 6.32 4.39 -7.47
CA ASN A 11 5.42 5.49 -7.80
C ASN A 11 5.18 6.40 -6.59
N ILE A 12 4.93 7.67 -6.91
CA ILE A 12 4.32 8.65 -6.01
C ILE A 12 2.86 8.77 -6.43
N VAL A 13 1.95 8.55 -5.51
CA VAL A 13 0.50 8.68 -5.71
C VAL A 13 0.01 9.88 -4.92
N LEU A 14 -0.64 10.82 -5.63
CA LEU A 14 -1.25 12.00 -5.04
C LEU A 14 -2.76 11.86 -5.15
N ASP A 15 -3.45 11.94 -4.04
CA ASP A 15 -4.90 11.86 -3.97
C ASP A 15 -5.46 13.10 -3.27
N LEU A 16 -6.49 13.71 -3.84
CA LEU A 16 -7.26 14.76 -3.21
C LEU A 16 -8.56 14.19 -2.67
N LEU A 17 -8.83 14.43 -1.40
CA LEU A 17 -9.98 13.88 -0.69
C LEU A 17 -10.89 15.02 -0.22
N ASP A 18 -12.23 14.82 -0.33
CA ASP A 18 -13.20 15.75 0.20
C ASP A 18 -13.42 15.56 1.72
N GLU A 19 -14.30 16.37 2.32
CA GLU A 19 -14.66 16.30 3.74
C GLU A 19 -15.32 14.96 4.15
N LYS A 20 -15.81 14.20 3.16
CA LYS A 20 -16.40 12.87 3.35
C LYS A 20 -15.44 11.74 2.99
N ASP A 21 -14.15 12.06 2.87
CA ASP A 21 -13.09 11.11 2.51
C ASP A 21 -13.25 10.45 1.14
N ARG A 22 -13.97 11.08 0.22
CA ARG A 22 -14.12 10.60 -1.15
C ARG A 22 -13.01 11.15 -2.02
N PHE A 23 -12.49 10.27 -2.89
CA PHE A 23 -11.51 10.69 -3.91
C PHE A 23 -12.15 11.66 -4.90
N VAL A 24 -11.54 12.82 -5.03
CA VAL A 24 -11.98 13.90 -5.93
C VAL A 24 -11.08 13.96 -7.15
N SER A 25 -9.79 13.81 -6.95
CA SER A 25 -8.77 13.84 -8.00
C SER A 25 -7.59 12.96 -7.63
N LYS A 26 -6.90 12.42 -8.64
CA LYS A 26 -5.74 11.54 -8.47
C LYS A 26 -4.69 11.82 -9.52
N CYS A 27 -3.43 11.83 -9.10
CA CYS A 27 -2.27 11.88 -9.98
C CYS A 27 -1.26 10.83 -9.56
N ARG A 28 -0.52 10.27 -10.52
CA ARG A 28 0.56 9.31 -10.27
C ARG A 28 1.78 9.72 -11.08
N VAL A 29 2.95 9.74 -10.45
CA VAL A 29 4.24 9.97 -11.09
C VAL A 29 5.22 8.88 -10.67
N PRO A 30 6.21 8.50 -11.52
CA PRO A 30 7.21 7.52 -11.14
C PRO A 30 8.13 8.06 -10.04
N SER A 31 8.57 7.20 -9.10
CA SER A 31 9.53 7.53 -8.04
C SER A 31 10.95 7.02 -8.32
N GLY A 32 11.09 6.08 -9.25
CA GLY A 32 12.38 5.43 -9.58
C GLY A 32 13.34 6.31 -10.38
N GLU A 33 12.86 7.37 -11.04
CA GLU A 33 13.64 8.33 -11.79
C GLU A 33 13.87 9.60 -10.97
N THR A 34 15.02 10.25 -11.18
CA THR A 34 15.23 11.60 -10.61
C THR A 34 14.45 12.58 -11.47
N LEU A 35 13.27 12.95 -11.01
CA LEU A 35 12.46 13.96 -11.67
C LEU A 35 12.98 15.37 -11.31
N PRO A 36 12.88 16.33 -12.24
CA PRO A 36 13.16 17.73 -11.90
C PRO A 36 12.11 18.25 -10.90
N PRO A 37 12.46 19.22 -10.03
CA PRO A 37 11.55 19.77 -9.02
C PRO A 37 10.20 20.23 -9.59
N GLU A 38 10.19 20.74 -10.81
CA GLU A 38 9.00 21.22 -11.51
C GLU A 38 7.98 20.09 -11.77
N ALA A 39 8.44 18.84 -11.90
CA ALA A 39 7.55 17.70 -12.12
C ALA A 39 6.68 17.40 -10.89
N TYR A 40 7.20 17.63 -9.69
CA TYR A 40 6.43 17.52 -8.44
C TYR A 40 5.42 18.64 -8.33
N ASP A 41 5.83 19.88 -8.65
CA ASP A 41 4.96 21.04 -8.69
C ASP A 41 3.79 20.83 -9.67
N ASP A 42 4.08 20.31 -10.88
CA ASP A 42 3.07 20.03 -11.90
C ASP A 42 2.13 18.90 -11.50
N ALA A 43 2.63 17.87 -10.81
CA ALA A 43 1.79 16.80 -10.28
C ALA A 43 0.78 17.33 -9.24
N ILE A 44 1.24 18.22 -8.33
CA ILE A 44 0.39 18.85 -7.33
C ILE A 44 -0.61 19.80 -8.01
N ARG A 45 -0.19 20.66 -8.94
CA ARG A 45 -1.10 21.53 -9.70
C ARG A 45 -2.18 20.72 -10.42
N ARG A 46 -1.79 19.59 -11.04
CA ARG A 46 -2.73 18.72 -11.77
C ARG A 46 -3.77 18.10 -10.85
N VAL A 47 -3.38 17.64 -9.67
CA VAL A 47 -4.34 17.05 -8.72
C VAL A 47 -5.26 18.08 -8.11
N LEU A 48 -4.84 19.35 -8.03
CA LEU A 48 -5.62 20.47 -7.48
C LEU A 48 -6.44 21.21 -8.56
N GLU A 49 -6.23 20.93 -9.84
CA GLU A 49 -6.87 21.64 -10.95
C GLU A 49 -8.40 21.57 -10.87
N GLY A 50 -9.05 22.74 -10.86
CA GLY A 50 -10.51 22.85 -10.77
C GLY A 50 -11.12 22.45 -9.42
N GLN A 51 -10.31 22.23 -8.40
CA GLN A 51 -10.75 21.82 -7.07
C GLN A 51 -10.64 22.96 -6.05
N ALA A 52 -11.35 22.83 -4.93
CA ALA A 52 -11.15 23.73 -3.80
C ALA A 52 -9.76 23.48 -3.18
N ALA A 53 -9.15 24.54 -2.63
CA ALA A 53 -7.85 24.45 -1.98
C ALA A 53 -7.88 23.44 -0.82
N PRO A 54 -6.88 22.58 -0.66
CA PRO A 54 -6.77 21.69 0.49
C PRO A 54 -6.48 22.50 1.76
N GLU A 55 -7.01 22.04 2.88
CA GLU A 55 -6.78 22.61 4.21
C GLU A 55 -5.58 21.98 4.93
N GLY A 56 -5.07 20.88 4.39
CA GLY A 56 -3.93 20.16 4.92
C GLY A 56 -3.33 19.23 3.88
N ALA A 57 -2.10 18.81 4.15
CA ALA A 57 -1.40 17.83 3.35
C ALA A 57 -0.73 16.78 4.25
N VAL A 58 -0.75 15.52 3.82
CA VAL A 58 -0.11 14.40 4.52
C VAL A 58 0.74 13.60 3.56
N ILE A 59 1.93 13.20 3.99
CA ILE A 59 2.87 12.37 3.24
C ILE A 59 3.14 11.08 4.03
N GLY A 60 2.83 9.93 3.42
CA GLY A 60 3.39 8.63 3.78
C GLY A 60 4.53 8.32 2.82
N SER A 61 5.70 7.96 3.31
CA SER A 61 6.86 7.74 2.43
C SER A 61 7.78 6.65 2.94
N VAL A 62 8.23 5.81 2.01
CA VAL A 62 9.35 4.86 2.22
C VAL A 62 10.61 5.29 1.46
N VAL A 63 10.63 6.53 0.90
CA VAL A 63 11.76 7.08 0.14
C VAL A 63 12.13 8.47 0.68
N PRO A 64 13.00 8.58 1.71
CA PRO A 64 13.27 9.83 2.43
C PRO A 64 13.67 11.03 1.55
N ARG A 65 14.46 10.80 0.50
CA ARG A 65 14.87 11.87 -0.43
C ARG A 65 13.65 12.53 -1.09
N LEU A 66 12.72 11.71 -1.59
CA LEU A 66 11.53 12.20 -2.28
C LEU A 66 10.52 12.85 -1.33
N THR A 67 10.55 12.50 -0.05
CA THR A 67 9.72 13.11 1.00
C THR A 67 10.00 14.61 1.10
N ALA A 68 11.28 15.00 1.22
CA ALA A 68 11.67 16.40 1.33
C ALA A 68 11.31 17.19 0.05
N GLU A 69 11.63 16.65 -1.13
CA GLU A 69 11.31 17.27 -2.42
C GLU A 69 9.81 17.50 -2.61
N THR A 70 9.00 16.50 -2.21
CA THR A 70 7.53 16.58 -2.31
C THR A 70 6.95 17.57 -1.29
N ALA A 71 7.46 17.59 -0.06
CA ALA A 71 7.05 18.56 0.96
C ALA A 71 7.34 20.00 0.53
N ASP A 72 8.50 20.26 -0.07
CA ASP A 72 8.85 21.56 -0.62
C ASP A 72 7.94 21.94 -1.79
N ALA A 73 7.56 21.00 -2.65
CA ALA A 73 6.61 21.25 -3.74
C ALA A 73 5.21 21.61 -3.20
N ILE A 74 4.73 20.90 -2.15
CA ILE A 74 3.46 21.24 -1.48
C ILE A 74 3.51 22.66 -0.93
N ARG A 75 4.60 23.05 -0.27
CA ARG A 75 4.77 24.41 0.27
C ARG A 75 4.73 25.45 -0.86
N ARG A 76 5.42 25.20 -1.98
CA ARG A 76 5.45 26.13 -3.12
C ARG A 76 4.10 26.26 -3.82
N VAL A 77 3.38 25.16 -4.02
CA VAL A 77 2.18 25.12 -4.86
C VAL A 77 0.90 25.35 -4.06
N ALA A 78 0.78 24.72 -2.90
CA ALA A 78 -0.43 24.77 -2.07
C ALA A 78 -0.31 25.71 -0.86
N GLY A 79 0.90 26.18 -0.53
CA GLY A 79 1.14 27.05 0.64
C GLY A 79 0.93 26.32 1.97
N LEU A 80 1.05 24.99 1.98
CA LEU A 80 0.80 24.16 3.15
C LEU A 80 2.10 23.51 3.65
N GLU A 81 2.21 23.35 4.97
CA GLU A 81 3.16 22.42 5.57
C GLU A 81 2.56 21.02 5.56
N ALA A 82 3.30 20.07 4.98
CA ALA A 82 2.85 18.68 4.95
C ALA A 82 3.19 17.97 6.27
N PHE A 83 2.22 17.25 6.83
CA PHE A 83 2.48 16.31 7.91
C PHE A 83 3.11 15.05 7.33
N VAL A 84 4.31 14.70 7.77
CA VAL A 84 4.99 13.46 7.37
C VAL A 84 4.66 12.37 8.39
N VAL A 85 4.06 11.28 7.92
CA VAL A 85 3.77 10.11 8.74
C VAL A 85 5.07 9.38 9.05
N GLU A 86 5.31 9.10 10.31
CA GLU A 86 6.45 8.33 10.80
C GLU A 86 6.00 6.96 11.34
N PRO A 87 6.90 5.97 11.45
CA PRO A 87 6.56 4.66 12.06
C PRO A 87 5.98 4.75 13.47
N THR A 88 6.33 5.82 14.19
CA THR A 88 5.86 6.12 15.55
C THR A 88 4.57 6.93 15.60
N THR A 89 4.05 7.37 14.44
CA THR A 89 2.79 8.12 14.37
C THR A 89 1.64 7.25 14.93
N PRO A 90 0.85 7.76 15.89
CA PRO A 90 -0.26 7.00 16.43
C PRO A 90 -1.29 6.67 15.35
N ALA A 91 -1.46 5.38 15.06
CA ALA A 91 -2.37 4.89 14.02
C ALA A 91 -3.53 4.05 14.60
N GLY A 92 -3.72 4.07 15.92
CA GLY A 92 -4.72 3.27 16.62
C GLY A 92 -4.39 1.78 16.68
N LEU A 93 -3.11 1.45 16.48
CA LEU A 93 -2.53 0.12 16.67
C LEU A 93 -1.46 0.18 17.76
N ASP A 94 -1.32 -0.92 18.51
CA ASP A 94 -0.17 -1.19 19.36
C ASP A 94 0.89 -1.91 18.51
N ILE A 95 2.07 -1.31 18.32
CA ILE A 95 3.13 -1.85 17.47
C ILE A 95 3.96 -2.84 18.29
N ALA A 96 3.62 -4.12 18.21
CA ALA A 96 4.20 -5.21 19.01
C ALA A 96 5.27 -5.98 18.24
N ILE A 97 6.25 -5.27 17.66
CA ILE A 97 7.44 -5.84 17.03
C ILE A 97 8.71 -5.38 17.73
N GLU A 98 9.81 -6.08 17.53
CA GLU A 98 11.08 -5.81 18.24
C GLU A 98 11.73 -4.47 17.86
N GLN A 99 11.52 -4.00 16.62
CA GLN A 99 12.10 -2.77 16.09
C GLN A 99 11.01 -1.89 15.43
N PRO A 100 10.16 -1.22 16.22
CA PRO A 100 9.03 -0.43 15.70
C PRO A 100 9.43 0.67 14.72
N GLU A 101 10.62 1.24 14.88
CA GLU A 101 11.17 2.29 14.03
C GLU A 101 11.49 1.84 12.60
N THR A 102 11.56 0.52 12.38
CA THR A 102 11.79 -0.05 11.04
C THR A 102 10.51 -0.34 10.25
N LEU A 103 9.34 -0.16 10.89
CA LEU A 103 8.06 -0.40 10.23
C LEU A 103 7.85 0.58 9.08
N GLY A 104 7.55 0.07 7.90
CA GLY A 104 7.15 0.90 6.77
C GLY A 104 5.84 1.63 7.06
N VAL A 105 5.80 2.92 6.77
CA VAL A 105 4.59 3.74 7.00
C VAL A 105 3.42 3.33 6.10
N ASP A 106 3.70 2.76 4.94
CA ASP A 106 2.73 2.13 4.05
C ASP A 106 2.06 0.92 4.70
N LEU A 107 2.84 0.04 5.33
CA LEU A 107 2.32 -1.09 6.11
C LEU A 107 1.48 -0.61 7.30
N LEU A 108 2.01 0.35 8.07
CA LEU A 108 1.28 0.93 9.19
C LEU A 108 -0.09 1.48 8.76
N ALA A 109 -0.13 2.21 7.64
CA ALA A 109 -1.36 2.80 7.12
C ALA A 109 -2.36 1.72 6.67
N ALA A 110 -1.90 0.71 5.91
CA ALA A 110 -2.73 -0.39 5.44
C ALA A 110 -3.34 -1.20 6.59
N ASP A 111 -2.51 -1.56 7.58
CA ASP A 111 -2.94 -2.36 8.73
C ASP A 111 -3.85 -1.58 9.66
N ALA A 112 -3.61 -0.29 9.86
CA ALA A 112 -4.49 0.57 10.64
C ALA A 112 -5.88 0.71 9.98
N ALA A 113 -5.91 0.88 8.65
CA ALA A 113 -7.16 0.91 7.87
C ALA A 113 -7.88 -0.43 7.94
N ALA A 114 -7.16 -1.54 7.75
CA ALA A 114 -7.74 -2.88 7.84
C ALA A 114 -8.33 -3.15 9.23
N ALA A 115 -7.59 -2.82 10.29
CA ALA A 115 -8.06 -2.99 11.67
C ALA A 115 -9.26 -2.12 12.04
N ALA A 116 -9.47 -1.00 11.33
CA ALA A 116 -10.64 -0.14 11.53
C ALA A 116 -11.89 -0.64 10.81
N GLU A 117 -11.72 -1.29 9.65
CA GLU A 117 -12.83 -1.64 8.75
C GLU A 117 -13.23 -3.12 8.79
N TYR A 118 -12.32 -4.00 9.19
CA TYR A 118 -12.53 -5.44 9.13
C TYR A 118 -12.49 -6.08 10.52
N PRO A 119 -13.21 -7.22 10.69
CA PRO A 119 -13.12 -8.00 11.93
C PRO A 119 -11.69 -8.46 12.21
N LEU A 120 -11.25 -8.32 13.47
CA LEU A 120 -9.98 -8.79 13.97
C LEU A 120 -10.06 -10.25 14.45
N PRO A 121 -8.95 -11.01 14.38
CA PRO A 121 -7.69 -10.65 13.78
C PRO A 121 -7.76 -10.51 12.26
N VAL A 122 -6.92 -9.63 11.69
CA VAL A 122 -6.87 -9.40 10.23
C VAL A 122 -5.47 -9.65 9.68
N VAL A 123 -5.41 -10.29 8.52
CA VAL A 123 -4.20 -10.47 7.71
C VAL A 123 -4.33 -9.61 6.46
N VAL A 124 -3.35 -8.76 6.22
CA VAL A 124 -3.31 -7.85 5.07
C VAL A 124 -2.24 -8.34 4.09
N PHE A 125 -2.66 -8.59 2.87
CA PHE A 125 -1.79 -8.90 1.73
C PHE A 125 -1.66 -7.65 0.87
N ASP A 126 -0.44 -7.14 0.67
CA ASP A 126 -0.16 -6.13 -0.35
C ASP A 126 0.62 -6.75 -1.50
N PHE A 127 -0.02 -6.88 -2.66
CA PHE A 127 0.57 -7.38 -3.89
C PHE A 127 1.16 -6.22 -4.71
N GLY A 128 2.20 -5.61 -4.18
CA GLY A 128 2.95 -4.49 -4.76
C GLY A 128 4.26 -4.89 -5.45
N THR A 129 5.23 -3.99 -5.42
CA THR A 129 6.62 -4.25 -5.88
C THR A 129 7.28 -5.36 -5.06
N ALA A 130 7.16 -5.31 -3.74
CA ALA A 130 7.25 -6.46 -2.87
C ALA A 130 5.84 -7.01 -2.63
N THR A 131 5.72 -8.28 -2.27
CA THR A 131 4.50 -8.80 -1.66
C THR A 131 4.72 -8.84 -0.16
N THR A 132 3.92 -8.09 0.59
CA THR A 132 3.94 -8.13 2.06
C THR A 132 2.68 -8.79 2.58
N VAL A 133 2.81 -9.51 3.70
CA VAL A 133 1.68 -10.12 4.40
C VAL A 133 1.84 -9.82 5.88
N THR A 134 0.96 -9.00 6.43
CA THR A 134 1.04 -8.48 7.79
C THR A 134 -0.16 -8.90 8.62
N VAL A 135 -0.02 -8.85 9.94
CA VAL A 135 -1.02 -9.33 10.89
C VAL A 135 -1.30 -8.30 11.97
N VAL A 136 -2.59 -8.01 12.14
CA VAL A 136 -3.10 -7.33 13.33
C VAL A 136 -3.95 -8.30 14.13
N ASP A 137 -3.58 -8.57 15.37
CA ASP A 137 -4.28 -9.52 16.24
C ASP A 137 -5.62 -8.98 16.81
N ALA A 138 -6.30 -9.81 17.58
CA ALA A 138 -7.60 -9.46 18.17
C ALA A 138 -7.53 -8.27 19.16
N ASP A 139 -6.36 -8.00 19.72
CA ASP A 139 -6.13 -6.89 20.67
C ASP A 139 -5.64 -5.61 19.95
N ARG A 140 -5.77 -5.53 18.61
CA ARG A 140 -5.26 -4.43 17.77
C ARG A 140 -3.74 -4.26 17.82
N ARG A 141 -2.99 -5.33 18.05
CA ARG A 141 -1.53 -5.30 18.01
C ARG A 141 -1.03 -5.69 16.64
N TYR A 142 -0.20 -4.84 16.07
CA TYR A 142 0.57 -5.18 14.87
C TYR A 142 1.66 -6.18 15.24
N ARG A 143 1.57 -7.41 14.72
CA ARG A 143 2.44 -8.53 15.10
C ARG A 143 3.61 -8.73 14.15
N GLY A 144 3.71 -7.90 13.10
CA GLY A 144 4.67 -8.11 12.02
C GLY A 144 4.10 -8.95 10.89
N GLY A 145 4.97 -9.61 10.14
CA GLY A 145 4.54 -10.39 8.99
C GLY A 145 5.71 -10.91 8.16
N VAL A 146 5.47 -11.13 6.87
CA VAL A 146 6.47 -11.61 5.92
C VAL A 146 6.58 -10.67 4.73
N ILE A 147 7.78 -10.61 4.15
CA ILE A 147 8.09 -9.83 2.95
C ILE A 147 8.66 -10.78 1.90
N LEU A 148 8.09 -10.75 0.70
CA LEU A 148 8.50 -11.56 -0.43
C LEU A 148 8.76 -10.68 -1.65
N ALA A 149 9.50 -11.22 -2.63
CA ALA A 149 9.58 -10.57 -3.92
C ALA A 149 8.19 -10.50 -4.56
N GLY A 150 7.80 -9.33 -5.04
CA GLY A 150 6.54 -9.18 -5.76
C GLY A 150 6.54 -9.98 -7.07
N VAL A 151 5.36 -10.33 -7.56
CA VAL A 151 5.20 -11.21 -8.73
C VAL A 151 5.90 -10.66 -9.96
N LYS A 152 5.75 -9.36 -10.25
CA LYS A 152 6.45 -8.73 -11.38
C LYS A 152 7.97 -8.71 -11.21
N LEU A 153 8.44 -8.47 -9.98
CA LEU A 153 9.87 -8.47 -9.66
C LEU A 153 10.45 -9.89 -9.84
N SER A 154 9.73 -10.91 -9.39
CA SER A 154 10.13 -12.32 -9.54
C SER A 154 10.21 -12.74 -11.01
N LEU A 155 9.22 -12.36 -11.82
CA LEU A 155 9.23 -12.59 -13.27
C LEU A 155 10.39 -11.86 -13.94
N HIS A 156 10.61 -10.59 -13.61
CA HIS A 156 11.73 -9.82 -14.16
C HIS A 156 13.08 -10.45 -13.81
N ALA A 157 13.24 -10.96 -12.59
CA ALA A 157 14.45 -11.68 -12.18
C ALA A 157 14.65 -12.96 -12.98
N LEU A 158 13.59 -13.71 -13.31
CA LEU A 158 13.65 -14.88 -14.18
C LEU A 158 14.09 -14.50 -15.61
N PHE A 159 13.51 -13.42 -16.18
CA PHE A 159 13.90 -12.96 -17.53
C PHE A 159 15.34 -12.46 -17.57
N SER A 160 15.75 -11.67 -16.58
CA SER A 160 17.11 -11.12 -16.50
C SER A 160 18.16 -12.19 -16.24
N GLY A 161 17.78 -13.27 -15.55
CA GLY A 161 18.67 -14.38 -15.18
C GLY A 161 18.72 -15.53 -16.22
N THR A 162 17.91 -15.47 -17.30
CA THR A 162 17.82 -16.54 -18.29
C THR A 162 17.86 -15.99 -19.72
N ALA A 163 18.56 -16.69 -20.62
CA ALA A 163 18.74 -16.24 -22.00
C ALA A 163 17.53 -16.46 -22.92
N GLN A 164 16.50 -17.18 -22.49
CA GLN A 164 15.45 -17.71 -23.38
C GLN A 164 14.01 -17.52 -22.88
N LEU A 165 13.77 -16.91 -21.71
CA LEU A 165 12.40 -16.73 -21.24
C LEU A 165 11.80 -15.44 -21.83
N PRO A 166 10.58 -15.50 -22.41
CA PRO A 166 9.90 -14.33 -22.97
C PRO A 166 9.33 -13.45 -21.85
N ASP A 167 9.20 -12.15 -22.12
CA ASP A 167 8.35 -11.27 -21.33
C ASP A 167 6.88 -11.64 -21.57
N ILE A 168 6.11 -11.77 -20.50
CA ILE A 168 4.74 -12.28 -20.54
C ILE A 168 3.75 -11.33 -19.91
N ALA A 169 2.51 -11.34 -20.40
CA ALA A 169 1.38 -10.72 -19.73
C ALA A 169 1.01 -11.51 -18.46
N LEU A 170 0.57 -10.78 -17.40
CA LEU A 170 0.06 -11.40 -16.19
C LEU A 170 -1.40 -11.79 -16.35
N GLU A 171 -1.63 -12.90 -17.03
CA GLU A 171 -2.94 -13.51 -17.26
C GLU A 171 -2.90 -14.95 -16.77
N ALA A 172 -3.96 -15.42 -16.14
CA ALA A 172 -4.00 -16.79 -15.67
C ALA A 172 -4.33 -17.75 -16.83
N PRO A 173 -3.50 -18.77 -17.08
CA PRO A 173 -3.85 -19.81 -18.04
C PRO A 173 -5.00 -20.65 -17.48
N GLY A 174 -5.74 -21.35 -18.36
CA GLY A 174 -6.91 -22.13 -17.98
C GLY A 174 -6.60 -23.38 -17.12
N LYS A 175 -5.32 -23.68 -16.88
CA LYS A 175 -4.85 -24.87 -16.12
C LYS A 175 -3.49 -24.61 -15.48
N VAL A 176 -3.21 -25.37 -14.41
CA VAL A 176 -1.93 -25.27 -13.68
C VAL A 176 -0.82 -26.05 -14.38
N ILE A 177 -1.13 -27.24 -14.93
CA ILE A 177 -0.17 -28.09 -15.66
C ILE A 177 -0.16 -27.64 -17.11
N CYS A 178 0.85 -26.83 -17.47
CA CYS A 178 1.00 -26.27 -18.80
C CYS A 178 2.07 -27.00 -19.61
N SER A 179 1.94 -26.96 -20.93
CA SER A 179 2.87 -27.59 -21.89
C SER A 179 3.61 -26.57 -22.77
N VAL A 180 3.31 -25.29 -22.58
CA VAL A 180 3.95 -24.16 -23.27
C VAL A 180 4.67 -23.31 -22.22
N THR A 181 5.86 -22.82 -22.52
CA THR A 181 6.70 -22.06 -21.58
C THR A 181 5.99 -20.81 -21.07
N GLU A 182 5.34 -20.06 -21.94
CA GLU A 182 4.61 -18.85 -21.59
C GLU A 182 3.50 -19.14 -20.58
N ASP A 183 2.62 -20.11 -20.88
CA ASP A 183 1.57 -20.56 -19.96
C ASP A 183 2.14 -21.05 -18.63
N SER A 184 3.29 -21.74 -18.66
CA SER A 184 3.94 -22.25 -17.45
C SER A 184 4.45 -21.13 -16.55
N LEU A 185 4.99 -20.06 -17.15
CA LEU A 185 5.40 -18.84 -16.43
C LEU A 185 4.19 -18.11 -15.84
N GLN A 186 3.12 -17.96 -16.62
CA GLN A 186 1.86 -17.37 -16.17
C GLN A 186 1.24 -18.19 -15.03
N ALA A 187 1.19 -19.51 -15.16
CA ALA A 187 0.70 -20.40 -14.11
C ALA A 187 1.53 -20.27 -12.82
N GLY A 188 2.85 -20.24 -12.94
CA GLY A 188 3.76 -20.02 -11.81
C GLY A 188 3.54 -18.68 -11.13
N ALA A 189 3.38 -17.62 -11.91
CA ALA A 189 3.16 -16.26 -11.40
C ALA A 189 1.80 -16.13 -10.68
N ILE A 190 0.71 -16.58 -11.27
CA ILE A 190 -0.64 -16.36 -10.74
C ILE A 190 -1.01 -17.43 -9.71
N TYR A 191 -0.99 -18.72 -10.09
CA TYR A 191 -1.38 -19.79 -9.17
C TYR A 191 -0.34 -20.00 -8.06
N GLY A 192 0.95 -19.72 -8.34
CA GLY A 192 1.99 -19.73 -7.33
C GLY A 192 1.78 -18.66 -6.27
N ALA A 193 1.47 -17.42 -6.67
CA ALA A 193 1.15 -16.33 -5.74
C ALA A 193 -0.13 -16.61 -4.94
N ALA A 194 -1.18 -17.16 -5.58
CA ALA A 194 -2.41 -17.54 -4.91
C ALA A 194 -2.18 -18.66 -3.87
N ALA A 195 -1.43 -19.70 -4.25
CA ALA A 195 -1.09 -20.81 -3.33
C ALA A 195 -0.19 -20.34 -2.16
N MET A 196 0.71 -19.41 -2.41
CA MET A 196 1.52 -18.75 -1.37
C MET A 196 0.62 -18.02 -0.39
N ALA A 197 -0.33 -17.21 -0.89
CA ALA A 197 -1.26 -16.47 -0.03
C ALA A 197 -2.11 -17.40 0.83
N ASP A 198 -2.68 -18.45 0.25
CA ASP A 198 -3.45 -19.47 0.97
C ASP A 198 -2.59 -20.12 2.07
N GLY A 199 -1.38 -20.56 1.72
CA GLY A 199 -0.50 -21.26 2.65
C GLY A 199 0.09 -20.38 3.75
N LEU A 200 0.29 -19.07 3.52
CA LEU A 200 0.70 -18.13 4.55
C LEU A 200 -0.46 -17.82 5.51
N LEU A 201 -1.67 -17.64 4.96
CA LEU A 201 -2.85 -17.42 5.80
C LEU A 201 -3.09 -18.61 6.75
N ASP A 202 -2.99 -19.85 6.24
CA ASP A 202 -3.14 -21.03 7.08
C ASP A 202 -2.11 -21.05 8.24
N ARG A 203 -0.84 -20.76 7.96
CA ARG A 203 0.21 -20.72 8.98
C ARG A 203 0.02 -19.60 10.00
N MET A 204 -0.42 -18.44 9.55
CA MET A 204 -0.68 -17.29 10.45
C MET A 204 -1.87 -17.58 11.37
N GLU A 205 -2.93 -18.22 10.87
CA GLU A 205 -4.06 -18.67 11.69
C GLU A 205 -3.65 -19.74 12.70
N GLU A 206 -2.80 -20.70 12.29
CA GLU A 206 -2.23 -21.69 13.21
C GLU A 206 -1.41 -21.04 14.32
N GLU A 207 -0.56 -20.06 14.01
CA GLU A 207 0.29 -19.35 14.96
C GLU A 207 -0.53 -18.47 15.93
N LEU A 208 -1.58 -17.82 15.43
CA LEU A 208 -2.50 -17.00 16.22
C LEU A 208 -3.49 -17.83 17.04
N GLY A 209 -3.71 -19.08 16.67
CA GLY A 209 -4.73 -19.96 17.25
C GLY A 209 -6.17 -19.52 16.96
N ALA A 210 -6.39 -18.71 15.94
CA ALA A 210 -7.70 -18.16 15.58
C ALA A 210 -7.84 -17.93 14.08
N PRO A 211 -9.05 -18.05 13.51
CA PRO A 211 -9.31 -17.70 12.12
C PRO A 211 -9.21 -16.18 11.93
N CYS A 212 -8.67 -15.76 10.78
CA CYS A 212 -8.44 -14.38 10.44
C CYS A 212 -9.36 -13.87 9.32
N THR A 213 -9.68 -12.60 9.35
CA THR A 213 -10.15 -11.90 8.16
C THR A 213 -8.97 -11.66 7.24
N ALA A 214 -9.05 -12.08 5.98
CA ALA A 214 -7.99 -11.84 5.00
C ALA A 214 -8.42 -10.74 4.02
N VAL A 215 -7.57 -9.73 3.85
CA VAL A 215 -7.77 -8.60 2.96
C VAL A 215 -6.56 -8.45 2.05
N ALA A 216 -6.78 -8.15 0.78
CA ALA A 216 -5.71 -7.93 -0.18
C ALA A 216 -5.83 -6.55 -0.84
N THR A 217 -4.69 -5.88 -0.99
CA THR A 217 -4.51 -4.61 -1.68
C THR A 217 -3.31 -4.69 -2.62
N GLY A 218 -2.97 -3.58 -3.26
CA GLY A 218 -1.86 -3.51 -4.21
C GLY A 218 -2.27 -3.82 -5.65
N GLY A 219 -1.43 -3.39 -6.57
CA GLY A 219 -1.78 -3.36 -8.01
C GLY A 219 -2.00 -4.73 -8.67
N LEU A 220 -1.68 -5.84 -7.99
CA LEU A 220 -1.91 -7.20 -8.47
C LEU A 220 -2.95 -7.99 -7.65
N ALA A 221 -3.52 -7.40 -6.61
CA ALA A 221 -4.50 -8.07 -5.77
C ALA A 221 -5.70 -8.59 -6.59
N GLY A 222 -6.26 -7.76 -7.46
CA GLY A 222 -7.38 -8.13 -8.34
C GLY A 222 -7.06 -9.24 -9.36
N VAL A 223 -5.78 -9.43 -9.68
CA VAL A 223 -5.32 -10.48 -10.60
C VAL A 223 -5.10 -11.81 -9.86
N ILE A 224 -4.68 -11.78 -8.60
CA ILE A 224 -4.25 -12.96 -7.82
C ILE A 224 -5.39 -13.52 -6.99
N THR A 225 -6.14 -12.67 -6.28
CA THR A 225 -7.18 -13.12 -5.32
C THR A 225 -8.27 -14.00 -5.91
N PRO A 226 -8.69 -13.87 -7.18
CA PRO A 226 -9.68 -14.78 -7.78
C PRO A 226 -9.23 -16.24 -7.84
N TYR A 227 -7.92 -16.51 -7.74
CA TYR A 227 -7.33 -17.86 -7.82
C TYR A 227 -6.94 -18.44 -6.46
N CYS A 228 -7.11 -17.67 -5.37
CA CYS A 228 -6.96 -18.16 -4.02
C CYS A 228 -8.10 -19.13 -3.66
N ARG A 229 -7.78 -20.16 -2.91
CA ARG A 229 -8.76 -21.11 -2.35
C ARG A 229 -9.41 -20.56 -1.08
N ARG A 230 -8.64 -19.76 -0.32
CA ARG A 230 -9.11 -19.05 0.85
C ARG A 230 -9.85 -17.79 0.41
N ARG A 231 -10.83 -17.38 1.22
CA ARG A 231 -11.57 -16.15 0.95
C ARG A 231 -10.72 -14.95 1.36
N ILE A 232 -10.11 -14.29 0.38
CA ILE A 232 -9.36 -13.05 0.55
C ILE A 232 -10.18 -11.91 -0.08
N ARG A 233 -10.48 -10.88 0.68
CA ARG A 233 -11.24 -9.72 0.20
C ARG A 233 -10.30 -8.77 -0.52
N HIS A 234 -10.62 -8.44 -1.76
CA HIS A 234 -9.87 -7.43 -2.50
C HIS A 234 -10.37 -6.03 -2.15
N ASP A 235 -9.45 -5.13 -1.77
CA ASP A 235 -9.70 -3.72 -1.47
C ASP A 235 -8.58 -2.83 -2.01
N ASP A 236 -8.77 -2.30 -3.23
CA ASP A 236 -7.80 -1.44 -3.92
C ASP A 236 -7.54 -0.11 -3.20
N SER A 237 -8.39 0.25 -2.28
CA SER A 237 -8.36 1.55 -1.62
C SER A 237 -8.01 1.46 -0.14
N LEU A 238 -7.54 0.29 0.31
CA LEU A 238 -7.23 0.06 1.73
C LEU A 238 -6.24 1.09 2.28
N LEU A 239 -5.17 1.41 1.53
CA LEU A 239 -4.20 2.45 1.88
C LEU A 239 -4.80 3.86 1.92
N LEU A 240 -5.87 4.09 1.18
CA LEU A 240 -6.42 5.42 0.90
C LEU A 240 -7.81 5.63 1.51
N ARG A 241 -8.43 4.57 2.03
CA ARG A 241 -9.73 4.64 2.69
C ARG A 241 -9.61 4.65 4.20
N THR A 242 -10.39 5.55 4.76
CA THR A 242 -10.86 5.42 6.13
C THR A 242 -12.37 5.65 6.10
N LYS A 243 -13.14 4.57 6.06
CA LYS A 243 -14.60 4.64 5.91
C LYS A 243 -15.36 5.29 7.08
N ASN A 244 -14.77 5.48 8.23
CA ASN A 244 -15.46 6.03 9.40
C ASN A 244 -14.66 7.06 10.19
N GLY A 245 -13.82 7.85 9.56
CA GLY A 245 -13.21 9.02 10.22
C GLY A 245 -12.25 8.71 11.38
N ASN A 246 -12.16 7.46 11.86
CA ASN A 246 -11.39 7.16 13.07
C ASN A 246 -9.90 6.88 12.82
N THR A 247 -9.50 6.32 11.70
CA THR A 247 -8.06 6.04 11.45
C THR A 247 -7.40 7.22 10.74
N LYS A 248 -8.07 7.84 9.78
CA LYS A 248 -7.73 9.19 9.30
C LYS A 248 -7.80 10.17 10.45
N LYS A 249 -8.79 10.06 11.31
CA LYS A 249 -8.90 10.85 12.50
C LYS A 249 -7.74 10.61 13.46
N SER A 250 -7.17 9.41 13.60
CA SER A 250 -5.99 9.20 14.45
C SER A 250 -4.68 9.66 13.81
N VAL A 251 -4.42 9.35 12.54
CA VAL A 251 -3.22 9.84 11.83
C VAL A 251 -3.37 11.31 11.47
N MET A 252 -4.58 11.78 11.18
CA MET A 252 -4.86 13.17 10.79
C MET A 252 -5.32 14.06 11.93
N ASP A 253 -5.96 13.55 13.00
CA ASP A 253 -6.20 14.32 14.23
C ASP A 253 -4.89 14.48 14.99
N CYS A 254 -3.93 13.54 14.87
CA CYS A 254 -2.57 13.76 15.32
C CYS A 254 -1.91 14.84 14.46
N ALA A 255 -1.99 14.75 13.12
CA ALA A 255 -1.53 15.78 12.20
C ALA A 255 -2.26 17.11 12.40
N ALA A 256 -3.58 17.10 12.53
CA ALA A 256 -4.38 18.31 12.76
C ALA A 256 -4.28 18.87 14.18
N SER A 257 -3.96 18.07 15.19
CA SER A 257 -3.67 18.56 16.54
C SER A 257 -2.29 19.20 16.64
N GLU A 258 -1.29 18.67 15.94
CA GLU A 258 0.03 19.28 15.85
C GLU A 258 0.02 20.54 14.99
N LEU A 259 -0.70 20.57 13.87
CA LEU A 259 -0.89 21.78 13.05
C LEU A 259 -1.71 22.88 13.73
N LYS A 260 -2.49 22.59 14.77
CA LYS A 260 -3.22 23.59 15.57
C LYS A 260 -2.44 24.08 16.79
N CYS A 261 -1.34 23.43 17.15
CA CYS A 261 -0.46 23.81 18.24
C CYS A 261 0.80 24.56 17.79
N ALA A 262 1.04 24.69 16.49
CA ALA A 262 2.10 25.50 15.87
C ALA A 262 1.51 26.78 15.27
#